data_8c2ebbea8f847ada3f3cb82d2ef60fa7
#
_entry.id   8c2ebbea8f847ada3f3cb82d2ef60fa7
#
_cell.length_a   1.000
_cell.length_b   1.000
_cell.length_c   1.000
_cell.angle_alpha   90.00
_cell.angle_beta   90.00
_cell.angle_gamma   90.00
#
_symmetry.space_group_name_H-M   'P 1'
#
loop_
_entity.id
_entity.type
_entity.pdbx_description
1 polymer ?
#
loop_
_entity_poly.entity_id
_entity_poly.type
_entity_poly.pdbx_seq_one_letter_code
_entity_poly.pdbx_strand_id
1 'polypeptide(L)'
;LSGGEAQRLKLAGHLAKAGRRRGGHKLFLFDEPTTGLHFADISVLLTALERLIANGHSVILIEHNLDVLLASDWLVDLGPEGGDAGGQRLAEGPPNAVMASEASHTGAALKRYQASRDHGTPSALAVADAPATAPAPAPARERAIRVRNAREHNLKGIDVRIPEQGMTVITGLSGSGKSTVAFDILFNEGQRRYLESLNAYARQFMQPAAR
;
A
#
# COMPACT_ATOMS: atom_id res chain seq x y z
N LEU A 1 -15.55 21.71 5.08
CA LEU A 1 -14.55 20.96 4.30
C LEU A 1 -15.18 19.65 3.87
N SER A 2 -15.20 19.34 2.58
CA SER A 2 -15.61 18.03 2.10
C SER A 2 -14.63 16.96 2.63
N GLY A 3 -15.10 15.70 2.80
CA GLY A 3 -14.24 14.62 3.31
C GLY A 3 -12.91 14.50 2.53
N GLY A 4 -12.93 14.71 1.22
CA GLY A 4 -11.74 14.71 0.38
C GLY A 4 -10.76 15.86 0.65
N GLU A 5 -11.24 17.06 0.97
CA GLU A 5 -10.37 18.19 1.32
C GLU A 5 -9.65 17.98 2.66
N ALA A 6 -10.35 17.42 3.65
CA ALA A 6 -9.75 17.10 4.94
C ALA A 6 -8.67 16.03 4.81
N GLN A 7 -8.86 15.05 3.93
CA GLN A 7 -7.90 13.98 3.65
C GLN A 7 -6.67 14.51 2.90
N ARG A 8 -6.87 15.40 1.90
CA ARG A 8 -5.77 16.13 1.23
C ARG A 8 -4.95 16.96 2.19
N LEU A 9 -5.59 17.68 3.11
CA LEU A 9 -4.91 18.50 4.11
C LEU A 9 -4.09 17.66 5.10
N LYS A 10 -4.62 16.51 5.53
CA LYS A 10 -3.89 15.53 6.35
C LYS A 10 -2.70 14.96 5.61
N LEU A 11 -2.88 14.54 4.36
CA LEU A 11 -1.80 14.02 3.52
C LEU A 11 -0.69 15.07 3.33
N ALA A 12 -1.05 16.30 2.96
CA ALA A 12 -0.10 17.41 2.83
C ALA A 12 0.64 17.71 4.15
N GLY A 13 -0.06 17.63 5.29
CA GLY A 13 0.55 17.80 6.62
C GLY A 13 1.53 16.67 6.98
N HIS A 14 1.24 15.44 6.62
CA HIS A 14 2.15 14.30 6.81
C HIS A 14 3.38 14.39 5.91
N LEU A 15 3.18 14.79 4.64
CA LEU A 15 4.26 15.01 3.68
C LEU A 15 5.21 16.14 4.11
N ALA A 16 4.68 17.27 4.59
CA ALA A 16 5.47 18.38 5.09
C ALA A 16 6.31 17.99 6.34
N LYS A 17 5.79 17.12 7.20
CA LYS A 17 6.49 16.60 8.38
C LYS A 17 7.51 15.51 8.03
N ALA A 18 7.24 14.67 7.03
CA ALA A 18 8.13 13.59 6.60
C ALA A 18 9.38 14.10 5.87
N GLY A 19 9.32 15.28 5.26
CA GLY A 19 10.46 15.93 4.59
C GLY A 19 11.60 16.36 5.52
N ARG A 20 11.44 16.26 6.84
CA ARG A 20 12.52 16.50 7.80
C ARG A 20 13.18 15.18 8.17
N ARG A 21 14.37 14.95 7.69
CA ARG A 21 15.27 13.78 7.86
C ARG A 21 15.64 13.42 9.33
N ARG A 22 14.91 13.89 10.34
CA ARG A 22 15.13 13.62 11.77
C ARG A 22 14.14 12.58 12.31
N GLY A 23 14.21 11.36 11.79
CA GLY A 23 13.41 10.25 12.32
C GLY A 23 13.72 8.99 11.50
N GLY A 24 13.76 7.83 12.15
CA GLY A 24 14.01 6.55 11.52
C GLY A 24 12.98 6.21 10.41
N HIS A 25 13.16 5.07 9.77
CA HIS A 25 12.21 4.50 8.82
C HIS A 25 10.78 4.48 9.39
N LYS A 26 9.82 4.96 8.61
CA LYS A 26 8.38 4.98 8.98
C LYS A 26 7.59 4.15 7.98
N LEU A 27 6.54 3.53 8.47
CA LEU A 27 5.52 2.88 7.67
C LEU A 27 4.27 3.77 7.68
N PHE A 28 3.82 4.17 6.49
CA PHE A 28 2.59 4.93 6.29
C PHE A 28 1.51 4.00 5.76
N LEU A 29 0.31 4.08 6.35
CA LEU A 29 -0.85 3.31 5.92
C LEU A 29 -1.96 4.29 5.52
N PHE A 30 -2.53 4.07 4.34
CA PHE A 30 -3.64 4.86 3.82
C PHE A 30 -4.77 3.94 3.37
N ASP A 31 -5.99 4.31 3.69
CA ASP A 31 -7.20 3.61 3.31
C ASP A 31 -7.93 4.41 2.23
N GLU A 32 -8.02 3.85 1.04
CA GLU A 32 -8.68 4.41 -0.15
C GLU A 32 -8.41 5.92 -0.38
N PRO A 33 -7.13 6.35 -0.42
CA PRO A 33 -6.80 7.77 -0.51
C PRO A 33 -7.23 8.42 -1.83
N THR A 34 -7.57 7.64 -2.86
CA THR A 34 -8.08 8.16 -4.15
C THR A 34 -9.57 8.42 -4.16
N THR A 35 -10.31 8.01 -3.12
CA THR A 35 -11.77 8.19 -3.08
C THR A 35 -12.14 9.67 -3.22
N GLY A 36 -12.98 9.97 -4.24
CA GLY A 36 -13.42 11.33 -4.54
C GLY A 36 -12.36 12.24 -5.18
N LEU A 37 -11.23 11.69 -5.63
CA LEU A 37 -10.21 12.43 -6.38
C LEU A 37 -10.50 12.41 -7.88
N HIS A 38 -10.20 13.52 -8.56
CA HIS A 38 -10.14 13.59 -10.01
C HIS A 38 -8.79 13.00 -10.51
N PHE A 39 -8.72 12.56 -11.77
CA PHE A 39 -7.50 11.97 -12.36
C PHE A 39 -6.24 12.84 -12.18
N ALA A 40 -6.36 14.16 -12.33
CA ALA A 40 -5.25 15.08 -12.10
C ALA A 40 -4.75 15.07 -10.65
N ASP A 41 -5.63 14.83 -9.69
CA ASP A 41 -5.28 14.77 -8.26
C ASP A 41 -4.55 13.47 -7.90
N ILE A 42 -4.84 12.37 -8.62
CA ILE A 42 -4.17 11.08 -8.43
C ILE A 42 -2.68 11.18 -8.77
N SER A 43 -2.30 11.89 -9.82
CA SER A 43 -0.90 12.09 -10.17
C SER A 43 -0.15 12.90 -9.10
N VAL A 44 -0.80 13.90 -8.52
CA VAL A 44 -0.25 14.68 -7.39
C VAL A 44 -0.08 13.80 -6.16
N LEU A 45 -1.07 12.94 -5.87
CA LEU A 45 -0.98 11.96 -4.77
C LEU A 45 0.20 11.01 -4.98
N LEU A 46 0.34 10.40 -6.16
CA LEU A 46 1.44 9.49 -6.47
C LEU A 46 2.81 10.17 -6.30
N THR A 47 2.99 11.37 -6.84
CA THR A 47 4.23 12.16 -6.64
C THR A 47 4.53 12.40 -5.16
N ALA A 48 3.49 12.61 -4.37
CA ALA A 48 3.65 12.82 -2.94
C ALA A 48 4.08 11.53 -2.20
N LEU A 49 3.52 10.38 -2.60
CA LEU A 49 3.90 9.07 -2.04
C LEU A 49 5.33 8.68 -2.44
N GLU A 50 5.72 8.92 -3.70
CA GLU A 50 7.09 8.72 -4.19
C GLU A 50 8.11 9.51 -3.36
N ARG A 51 7.80 10.74 -2.95
CA ARG A 51 8.66 11.53 -2.07
C ARG A 51 8.82 10.90 -0.69
N LEU A 52 7.79 10.24 -0.13
CA LEU A 52 7.92 9.50 1.12
C LEU A 52 8.89 8.33 0.96
N ILE A 53 8.78 7.58 -0.14
CA ILE A 53 9.63 6.45 -0.47
C ILE A 53 11.07 6.91 -0.69
N ALA A 54 11.29 7.96 -1.46
CA ALA A 54 12.62 8.57 -1.70
C ALA A 54 13.29 9.04 -0.40
N ASN A 55 12.50 9.38 0.63
CA ASN A 55 13.01 9.70 1.97
C ASN A 55 13.29 8.46 2.84
N GLY A 56 13.21 7.23 2.27
CA GLY A 56 13.51 5.97 2.93
C GLY A 56 12.35 5.43 3.78
N HIS A 57 11.11 5.84 3.51
CA HIS A 57 9.92 5.33 4.18
C HIS A 57 9.25 4.23 3.37
N SER A 58 8.34 3.48 3.98
CA SER A 58 7.46 2.52 3.31
C SER A 58 6.03 3.01 3.32
N VAL A 59 5.29 2.71 2.26
CA VAL A 59 3.89 3.09 2.10
C VAL A 59 3.05 1.84 1.83
N ILE A 60 1.95 1.70 2.54
CA ILE A 60 0.91 0.70 2.26
C ILE A 60 -0.39 1.46 1.97
N LEU A 61 -1.03 1.08 0.86
CA LEU A 61 -2.33 1.60 0.47
C LEU A 61 -3.33 0.45 0.43
N ILE A 62 -4.54 0.65 0.93
CA ILE A 62 -5.70 -0.12 0.52
C ILE A 62 -6.30 0.63 -0.66
N GLU A 63 -6.31 0.04 -1.85
CA GLU A 63 -6.73 0.72 -3.07
C GLU A 63 -7.29 -0.25 -4.11
N HIS A 64 -8.11 0.31 -5.00
CA HIS A 64 -8.68 -0.37 -6.16
C HIS A 64 -8.53 0.44 -7.46
N ASN A 65 -7.97 1.65 -7.38
CA ASN A 65 -7.68 2.49 -8.54
C ASN A 65 -6.55 1.90 -9.38
N LEU A 66 -6.82 1.61 -10.66
CA LEU A 66 -5.89 0.89 -11.54
C LEU A 66 -4.60 1.66 -11.83
N ASP A 67 -4.63 3.00 -11.86
CA ASP A 67 -3.42 3.81 -12.03
C ASP A 67 -2.49 3.67 -10.81
N VAL A 68 -3.06 3.68 -9.59
CA VAL A 68 -2.29 3.48 -8.36
C VAL A 68 -1.74 2.06 -8.28
N LEU A 69 -2.53 1.06 -8.67
CA LEU A 69 -2.08 -0.33 -8.70
C LEU A 69 -0.91 -0.51 -9.67
N LEU A 70 -0.98 0.07 -10.88
CA LEU A 70 0.12 0.01 -11.86
C LEU A 70 1.37 0.76 -11.41
N ALA A 71 1.22 1.84 -10.65
CA ALA A 71 2.33 2.64 -10.14
C ALA A 71 2.99 2.03 -8.88
N SER A 72 2.43 0.95 -8.30
CA SER A 72 2.97 0.34 -7.10
C SER A 72 4.21 -0.52 -7.35
N ASP A 73 5.07 -0.65 -6.34
CA ASP A 73 6.21 -1.57 -6.38
C ASP A 73 5.76 -3.01 -6.09
N TRP A 74 4.70 -3.16 -5.30
CA TRP A 74 4.22 -4.45 -4.83
C TRP A 74 2.71 -4.47 -4.65
N LEU A 75 2.05 -5.51 -5.10
CA LEU A 75 0.62 -5.76 -4.92
C LEU A 75 0.39 -6.98 -4.03
N VAL A 76 -0.64 -6.91 -3.20
CA VAL A 76 -1.20 -8.05 -2.47
C VAL A 76 -2.68 -8.09 -2.79
N ASP A 77 -3.10 -9.08 -3.56
CA ASP A 77 -4.49 -9.27 -3.98
C ASP A 77 -5.20 -10.29 -3.10
N LEU A 78 -6.26 -9.85 -2.42
CA LEU A 78 -7.04 -10.64 -1.48
C LEU A 78 -8.43 -10.95 -2.05
N GLY A 79 -8.88 -12.20 -1.87
CA GLY A 79 -10.16 -12.65 -2.37
C GLY A 79 -10.48 -14.10 -1.99
N PRO A 80 -11.17 -14.85 -2.88
CA PRO A 80 -11.76 -14.42 -4.17
C PRO A 80 -12.96 -13.49 -3.99
N GLU A 81 -13.65 -13.55 -2.85
CA GLU A 81 -14.84 -12.79 -2.51
C GLU A 81 -14.68 -12.05 -1.19
N GLY A 82 -15.76 -11.47 -0.66
CA GLY A 82 -15.83 -10.89 0.67
C GLY A 82 -16.35 -11.87 1.72
N GLY A 83 -16.25 -11.49 3.00
CA GLY A 83 -16.76 -12.28 4.11
C GLY A 83 -16.10 -13.66 4.23
N ASP A 84 -16.90 -14.67 4.55
CA ASP A 84 -16.40 -16.04 4.80
C ASP A 84 -15.80 -16.71 3.56
N ALA A 85 -16.20 -16.34 2.36
CA ALA A 85 -15.62 -16.82 1.11
C ALA A 85 -14.33 -16.09 0.69
N GLY A 86 -14.00 -14.98 1.36
CA GLY A 86 -12.79 -14.21 1.18
C GLY A 86 -11.62 -14.65 2.05
N GLY A 87 -10.72 -13.73 2.33
CA GLY A 87 -9.62 -13.92 3.28
C GLY A 87 -8.46 -14.76 2.77
N GLN A 88 -8.40 -15.03 1.46
CA GLN A 88 -7.29 -15.73 0.82
C GLN A 88 -6.39 -14.73 0.09
N ARG A 89 -5.11 -15.03 0.00
CA ARG A 89 -4.19 -14.31 -0.87
C ARG A 89 -4.20 -14.96 -2.26
N LEU A 90 -4.74 -14.25 -3.25
CA LEU A 90 -4.86 -14.74 -4.63
C LEU A 90 -3.56 -14.55 -5.41
N ALA A 91 -2.90 -13.41 -5.22
CA ALA A 91 -1.63 -13.09 -5.86
C ALA A 91 -0.82 -12.13 -4.99
N GLU A 92 0.50 -12.14 -5.17
CA GLU A 92 1.44 -11.24 -4.50
C GLU A 92 2.65 -11.03 -5.40
N GLY A 93 3.11 -9.79 -5.54
CA GLY A 93 4.29 -9.45 -6.33
C GLY A 93 4.19 -8.07 -6.97
N PRO A 94 5.17 -7.71 -7.82
CA PRO A 94 5.05 -6.52 -8.64
C PRO A 94 3.84 -6.63 -9.59
N PRO A 95 3.29 -5.50 -10.10
CA PRO A 95 2.08 -5.51 -10.94
C PRO A 95 2.10 -6.53 -12.06
N ASN A 96 3.24 -6.69 -12.74
CA ASN A 96 3.40 -7.67 -13.82
C ASN A 96 3.21 -9.12 -13.35
N ALA A 97 3.66 -9.46 -12.15
CA ALA A 97 3.48 -10.80 -11.58
C ALA A 97 2.00 -11.06 -11.23
N VAL A 98 1.31 -10.06 -10.68
CA VAL A 98 -0.11 -10.16 -10.38
C VAL A 98 -0.95 -10.25 -11.66
N MET A 99 -0.60 -9.51 -12.70
CA MET A 99 -1.22 -9.63 -14.04
C MET A 99 -1.04 -11.02 -14.65
N ALA A 100 0.03 -11.73 -14.34
CA ALA A 100 0.28 -13.09 -14.82
C ALA A 100 -0.52 -14.15 -14.06
N SER A 101 -1.06 -13.83 -12.90
CA SER A 101 -1.84 -14.77 -12.06
C SER A 101 -3.25 -14.97 -12.62
N GLU A 102 -3.60 -16.21 -12.95
CA GLU A 102 -4.96 -16.57 -13.41
C GLU A 102 -6.01 -16.46 -12.30
N ALA A 103 -5.60 -16.61 -11.05
CA ALA A 103 -6.49 -16.52 -9.90
C ALA A 103 -6.86 -15.07 -9.52
N SER A 104 -6.14 -14.07 -10.05
CA SER A 104 -6.32 -12.67 -9.68
C SER A 104 -7.30 -11.96 -10.61
N HIS A 105 -8.46 -11.60 -10.09
CA HIS A 105 -9.40 -10.72 -10.81
C HIS A 105 -8.81 -9.33 -11.02
N THR A 106 -8.06 -8.83 -10.05
CA THR A 106 -7.31 -7.58 -10.15
C THR A 106 -6.27 -7.64 -11.27
N GLY A 107 -5.52 -8.74 -11.37
CA GLY A 107 -4.55 -8.96 -12.44
C GLY A 107 -5.19 -8.95 -13.83
N ALA A 108 -6.36 -9.59 -13.98
CA ALA A 108 -7.12 -9.57 -15.22
C ALA A 108 -7.63 -8.17 -15.59
N ALA A 109 -8.05 -7.37 -14.59
CA ALA A 109 -8.46 -5.99 -14.79
C ALA A 109 -7.29 -5.10 -15.21
N LEU A 110 -6.13 -5.23 -14.55
CA LEU A 110 -4.90 -4.50 -14.90
C LEU A 110 -4.43 -4.80 -16.32
N LYS A 111 -4.44 -6.07 -16.73
CA LYS A 111 -4.13 -6.46 -18.12
C LYS A 111 -4.99 -5.73 -19.16
N ARG A 112 -6.32 -5.75 -18.94
CA ARG A 112 -7.27 -5.08 -19.83
C ARG A 112 -7.04 -3.57 -19.87
N TYR A 113 -6.80 -2.98 -18.70
CA TYR A 113 -6.55 -1.55 -18.56
C TYR A 113 -5.28 -1.13 -19.28
N GLN A 114 -4.18 -1.86 -19.11
CA GLN A 114 -2.92 -1.60 -19.79
C GLN A 114 -3.07 -1.71 -21.31
N ALA A 115 -3.71 -2.78 -21.79
CA ALA A 115 -3.97 -2.95 -23.24
C ALA A 115 -4.81 -1.80 -23.82
N SER A 116 -5.78 -1.28 -23.08
CA SER A 116 -6.58 -0.13 -23.52
C SER A 116 -5.78 1.18 -23.59
N ARG A 117 -4.76 1.35 -22.76
CA ARG A 117 -3.84 2.50 -22.80
C ARG A 117 -2.88 2.41 -24.00
N ASP A 118 -2.42 1.21 -24.35
CA ASP A 118 -1.50 1.00 -25.47
C ASP A 118 -2.20 1.21 -26.83
N HIS A 119 -3.53 1.06 -26.90
CA HIS A 119 -4.35 1.29 -28.09
C HIS A 119 -5.04 2.65 -28.16
N GLY A 120 -5.01 3.44 -27.11
CA GLY A 120 -5.60 4.78 -27.00
C GLY A 120 -4.54 5.87 -27.07
N THR A 121 -4.88 7.00 -27.70
CA THR A 121 -4.08 8.24 -27.73
C THR A 121 -3.47 8.51 -26.35
N PRO A 122 -2.19 8.94 -26.25
CA PRO A 122 -1.51 9.09 -24.97
C PRO A 122 -2.31 10.00 -24.04
N SER A 123 -2.91 9.41 -23.02
CA SER A 123 -3.46 10.15 -21.89
C SER A 123 -2.30 10.92 -21.27
N ALA A 124 -2.52 12.20 -20.94
CA ALA A 124 -1.54 13.19 -20.50
C ALA A 124 -0.82 12.86 -19.16
N LEU A 125 -0.64 11.60 -18.85
CA LEU A 125 0.17 11.06 -17.74
C LEU A 125 1.43 10.36 -18.29
N ALA A 126 2.01 10.91 -19.36
CA ALA A 126 3.42 10.67 -19.63
C ALA A 126 4.21 11.37 -18.52
N VAL A 127 4.45 10.65 -17.43
CA VAL A 127 5.56 10.98 -16.52
C VAL A 127 6.80 10.96 -17.42
N ALA A 128 7.43 12.13 -17.55
CA ALA A 128 8.63 12.30 -18.33
C ALA A 128 9.62 11.19 -17.97
N ASP A 129 10.15 10.56 -19.02
CA ASP A 129 11.25 9.60 -19.03
C ASP A 129 11.96 9.41 -17.68
N ALA A 130 11.53 8.43 -16.91
CA ALA A 130 12.44 7.77 -16.01
C ALA A 130 13.38 6.95 -16.89
N PRO A 131 14.70 7.13 -16.82
CA PRO A 131 15.63 6.34 -17.60
C PRO A 131 15.41 4.86 -17.26
N ALA A 132 15.00 4.10 -18.27
CA ALA A 132 15.01 2.65 -18.21
C ALA A 132 16.43 2.20 -17.87
N THR A 133 16.50 1.15 -17.04
CA THR A 133 17.71 0.40 -16.72
C THR A 133 18.67 1.01 -15.70
N ALA A 134 18.28 0.93 -14.42
CA ALA A 134 19.26 0.51 -13.46
C ALA A 134 19.31 -1.03 -13.48
N PRO A 135 20.51 -1.68 -13.59
CA PRO A 135 20.61 -3.12 -13.46
C PRO A 135 20.07 -3.53 -12.09
N ALA A 136 19.26 -4.59 -12.07
CA ALA A 136 18.74 -5.15 -10.82
C ALA A 136 19.90 -5.29 -9.83
N PRO A 137 19.85 -4.66 -8.65
CA PRO A 137 20.87 -4.91 -7.64
C PRO A 137 20.80 -6.39 -7.28
N ALA A 138 21.97 -7.05 -7.24
CA ALA A 138 22.13 -8.40 -6.73
C ALA A 138 21.38 -8.54 -5.39
N PRO A 139 20.89 -9.73 -5.02
CA PRO A 139 19.94 -9.90 -3.91
C PRO A 139 20.60 -9.55 -2.57
N ALA A 140 20.73 -8.27 -2.31
CA ALA A 140 20.81 -7.79 -0.95
C ALA A 140 19.55 -8.31 -0.27
N ARG A 141 19.66 -8.92 0.90
CA ARG A 141 18.52 -9.43 1.68
C ARG A 141 17.47 -8.32 1.76
N GLU A 142 16.55 -8.36 0.82
CA GLU A 142 15.48 -7.35 0.70
C GLU A 142 14.74 -7.31 2.03
N ARG A 143 14.91 -6.23 2.76
CA ARG A 143 14.18 -6.01 4.01
C ARG A 143 12.69 -6.02 3.69
N ALA A 144 11.95 -6.82 4.41
CA ALA A 144 10.51 -6.92 4.23
C ALA A 144 9.82 -7.20 5.56
N ILE A 145 8.68 -6.59 5.75
CA ILE A 145 7.74 -6.98 6.79
C ILE A 145 7.07 -8.27 6.33
N ARG A 146 7.02 -9.26 7.22
CA ARG A 146 6.42 -10.57 6.93
C ARG A 146 5.30 -10.85 7.92
N VAL A 147 4.09 -10.98 7.41
CA VAL A 147 2.95 -11.51 8.14
C VAL A 147 2.90 -13.01 7.84
N ARG A 148 2.78 -13.84 8.86
CA ARG A 148 2.73 -15.30 8.69
C ARG A 148 1.50 -15.87 9.34
N ASN A 149 0.80 -16.76 8.61
CA ASN A 149 -0.37 -17.49 9.08
C ASN A 149 -1.43 -16.57 9.71
N ALA A 150 -1.72 -15.45 9.06
CA ALA A 150 -2.72 -14.49 9.53
C ALA A 150 -4.12 -15.13 9.47
N ARG A 151 -4.81 -15.16 10.63
CA ARG A 151 -6.14 -15.77 10.81
C ARG A 151 -7.14 -14.84 11.47
N GLU A 152 -6.80 -13.56 11.60
CA GLU A 152 -7.69 -12.56 12.17
C GLU A 152 -8.95 -12.40 11.29
N HIS A 153 -10.10 -12.31 11.94
CA HIS A 153 -11.40 -12.18 11.29
C HIS A 153 -11.64 -13.29 10.22
N ASN A 154 -11.77 -12.92 8.96
CA ASN A 154 -12.03 -13.86 7.86
C ASN A 154 -10.78 -14.38 7.15
N LEU A 155 -9.57 -13.99 7.58
CA LEU A 155 -8.33 -14.43 6.94
C LEU A 155 -8.09 -15.94 7.11
N LYS A 156 -7.68 -16.62 6.05
CA LYS A 156 -7.56 -18.07 5.95
C LYS A 156 -6.14 -18.59 6.19
N GLY A 157 -5.40 -17.99 7.14
CA GLY A 157 -4.03 -18.42 7.42
C GLY A 157 -3.05 -17.99 6.33
N ILE A 158 -3.17 -16.73 5.88
CA ILE A 158 -2.38 -16.21 4.78
C ILE A 158 -0.99 -15.75 5.24
N ASP A 159 -0.02 -15.91 4.35
CA ASP A 159 1.29 -15.29 4.44
C ASP A 159 1.34 -14.09 3.50
N VAL A 160 1.84 -12.95 4.00
CA VAL A 160 2.00 -11.71 3.20
C VAL A 160 3.40 -11.17 3.40
N ARG A 161 4.04 -10.77 2.29
CA ARG A 161 5.33 -10.09 2.28
C ARG A 161 5.16 -8.65 1.80
N ILE A 162 5.72 -7.71 2.54
CA ILE A 162 5.66 -6.28 2.24
C ILE A 162 7.10 -5.76 2.18
N PRO A 163 7.64 -5.47 0.99
CA PRO A 163 8.97 -4.88 0.85
C PRO A 163 9.06 -3.54 1.58
N GLU A 164 10.20 -3.29 2.26
CA GLU A 164 10.48 -1.98 2.85
C GLU A 164 10.95 -0.99 1.78
N GLN A 165 10.76 0.31 2.06
CA GLN A 165 11.19 1.42 1.20
C GLN A 165 10.55 1.38 -0.19
N GLY A 166 9.30 0.98 -0.26
CA GLY A 166 8.51 0.93 -1.47
C GLY A 166 7.03 1.18 -1.20
N MET A 167 6.24 1.21 -2.26
CA MET A 167 4.79 1.33 -2.24
C MET A 167 4.15 -0.04 -2.43
N THR A 168 3.50 -0.55 -1.38
CA THR A 168 2.69 -1.78 -1.44
C THR A 168 1.21 -1.41 -1.48
N VAL A 169 0.46 -1.99 -2.40
CA VAL A 169 -0.99 -1.85 -2.48
C VAL A 169 -1.66 -3.17 -2.12
N ILE A 170 -2.57 -3.13 -1.15
CA ILE A 170 -3.45 -4.24 -0.78
C ILE A 170 -4.78 -4.02 -1.48
N THR A 171 -5.18 -4.93 -2.34
CA THR A 171 -6.37 -4.85 -3.18
C THR A 171 -7.27 -6.06 -3.00
N GLY A 172 -8.45 -6.03 -3.58
CA GLY A 172 -9.46 -7.09 -3.51
C GLY A 172 -10.86 -6.55 -3.22
N LEU A 173 -11.86 -7.40 -3.26
CA LEU A 173 -13.26 -7.04 -3.01
C LEU A 173 -13.49 -6.51 -1.58
N SER A 174 -14.61 -5.80 -1.38
CA SER A 174 -15.01 -5.39 -0.03
C SER A 174 -15.22 -6.62 0.86
N GLY A 175 -14.73 -6.55 2.10
CA GLY A 175 -14.78 -7.70 3.02
C GLY A 175 -13.77 -8.82 2.73
N SER A 176 -12.81 -8.66 1.80
CA SER A 176 -11.78 -9.69 1.54
C SER A 176 -10.65 -9.73 2.57
N GLY A 177 -10.65 -8.85 3.59
CA GLY A 177 -9.64 -8.84 4.65
C GLY A 177 -8.55 -7.77 4.51
N LYS A 178 -8.66 -6.82 3.57
CA LYS A 178 -7.66 -5.75 3.34
C LYS A 178 -7.39 -4.94 4.59
N SER A 179 -8.43 -4.39 5.21
CA SER A 179 -8.33 -3.59 6.42
C SER A 179 -7.81 -4.41 7.60
N THR A 180 -8.16 -5.69 7.66
CA THR A 180 -7.64 -6.62 8.68
C THR A 180 -6.12 -6.74 8.56
N VAL A 181 -5.57 -6.95 7.36
CA VAL A 181 -4.12 -7.03 7.17
C VAL A 181 -3.45 -5.69 7.49
N ALA A 182 -3.98 -4.58 6.98
CA ALA A 182 -3.33 -3.26 7.12
C ALA A 182 -3.42 -2.70 8.54
N PHE A 183 -4.62 -2.73 9.16
CA PHE A 183 -4.85 -2.05 10.42
C PHE A 183 -4.85 -3.00 11.61
N ASP A 184 -5.58 -4.11 11.56
CA ASP A 184 -5.67 -5.00 12.72
C ASP A 184 -4.37 -5.75 12.98
N ILE A 185 -3.62 -6.09 11.92
CA ILE A 185 -2.35 -6.81 12.06
C ILE A 185 -1.16 -5.83 12.01
N LEU A 186 -0.93 -5.15 10.89
CA LEU A 186 0.31 -4.38 10.70
C LEU A 186 0.37 -3.13 11.56
N PHE A 187 -0.71 -2.33 11.61
CA PHE A 187 -0.72 -1.10 12.40
C PHE A 187 -0.67 -1.40 13.90
N ASN A 188 -1.50 -2.33 14.38
CA ASN A 188 -1.54 -2.67 15.79
C ASN A 188 -0.22 -3.29 16.27
N GLU A 189 0.40 -4.15 15.49
CA GLU A 189 1.71 -4.71 15.82
C GLU A 189 2.80 -3.64 15.80
N GLY A 190 2.77 -2.73 14.83
CA GLY A 190 3.69 -1.59 14.78
C GLY A 190 3.54 -0.68 16.00
N GLN A 191 2.31 -0.40 16.42
CA GLN A 191 2.01 0.38 17.62
C GLN A 191 2.47 -0.34 18.89
N ARG A 192 2.22 -1.65 19.00
CA ARG A 192 2.66 -2.47 20.13
C ARG A 192 4.18 -2.41 20.28
N ARG A 193 4.92 -2.65 19.20
CA ARG A 193 6.40 -2.60 19.21
C ARG A 193 6.93 -1.21 19.55
N TYR A 194 6.27 -0.17 19.05
CA TYR A 194 6.64 1.20 19.40
C TYR A 194 6.46 1.45 20.90
N LEU A 195 5.32 1.06 21.49
CA LEU A 195 5.08 1.20 22.92
C LEU A 195 6.07 0.39 23.76
N GLU A 196 6.46 -0.81 23.33
CA GLU A 196 7.47 -1.62 23.99
C GLU A 196 8.86 -1.00 23.96
N SER A 197 9.18 -0.24 22.90
CA SER A 197 10.46 0.48 22.78
C SER A 197 10.56 1.69 23.69
N LEU A 198 9.43 2.19 24.24
CA LEU A 198 9.41 3.32 25.15
C LEU A 198 9.82 2.91 26.57
N ASN A 199 10.44 3.83 27.31
CA ASN A 199 10.72 3.60 28.74
C ASN A 199 9.42 3.48 29.55
N ALA A 200 9.52 2.90 30.77
CA ALA A 200 8.37 2.63 31.62
C ALA A 200 7.54 3.88 31.94
N TYR A 201 8.19 5.03 32.10
CA TYR A 201 7.53 6.30 32.39
C TYR A 201 6.67 6.80 31.22
N ALA A 202 7.19 6.76 29.99
CA ALA A 202 6.45 7.18 28.80
C ALA A 202 5.24 6.29 28.50
N ARG A 203 5.30 4.99 28.85
CA ARG A 203 4.18 4.06 28.67
C ARG A 203 2.95 4.38 29.52
N GLN A 204 3.12 4.97 30.70
CA GLN A 204 2.01 5.32 31.60
C GLN A 204 1.11 6.43 31.03
N PHE A 205 1.61 7.25 30.12
CA PHE A 205 0.87 8.37 29.52
C PHE A 205 0.23 8.04 28.17
N MET A 206 0.48 6.85 27.62
CA MET A 206 -0.08 6.44 26.34
C MET A 206 -1.07 5.30 26.56
N GLN A 207 -2.36 5.57 26.32
CA GLN A 207 -3.38 4.52 26.36
C GLN A 207 -3.14 3.55 25.18
N PRO A 208 -3.15 2.22 25.42
CA PRO A 208 -3.18 1.26 24.32
C PRO A 208 -4.45 1.48 23.49
N ALA A 209 -4.35 1.38 22.17
CA ALA A 209 -5.54 1.34 21.32
C ALA A 209 -6.45 0.20 21.79
N ALA A 210 -7.72 0.50 22.02
CA ALA A 210 -8.70 -0.51 22.40
C ALA A 210 -8.75 -1.62 21.34
N ARG A 211 -8.80 -2.86 21.82
CA ARG A 211 -8.98 -4.06 20.98
C ARG A 211 -10.39 -4.11 20.43
#